data_ce02a7b201c8b4054570fe4b9445b5c8
#
_entry.id   ce02a7b201c8b4054570fe4b9445b5c8
#
_cell.length_a   1.000
_cell.length_b   1.000
_cell.length_c   1.000
_cell.angle_alpha   90.00
_cell.angle_beta   90.00
_cell.angle_gamma   90.00
#
_symmetry.space_group_name_H-M   'P 1'
#
loop_
_entity.id
_entity.type
_entity.pdbx_description
1 polymer ?
#
loop_
_entity_poly.entity_id
_entity_poly.type
_entity_poly.pdbx_seq_one_letter_code
_entity_poly.pdbx_strand_id
1 'polypeptide(L)'
;LKSVLGYVDTKNYTYGQLFNETNARTGGIQCGIDVFDKANDPEAFRTMFTIRGKALYSQMDFLFQMMEEILNTSKLSDTRRLGEIIGEIRSRGQASLIGAGHQTAVLRSAAYGSPMAEYQDEMAGVGYYKFIEDLEKNFQEKKDEIVAGLQNAMAEIIRKDSFMVSYTGERESVEQVKTLSGALKK
;
A
#
# COMPACT_ATOMS: atom_id res chain seq x y z
N LEU A 1 -3.43 3.40 -4.45
CA LEU A 1 -3.87 2.13 -3.88
C LEU A 1 -3.25 1.87 -2.50
N LYS A 2 -1.91 1.93 -2.34
CA LYS A 2 -1.21 1.67 -1.05
C LYS A 2 -1.74 2.47 0.14
N SER A 3 -2.26 3.67 -0.10
CA SER A 3 -2.78 4.57 0.93
C SER A 3 -4.30 4.51 1.09
N VAL A 4 -4.97 3.67 0.31
CA VAL A 4 -6.43 3.48 0.35
C VAL A 4 -6.79 2.17 1.04
N LEU A 5 -6.06 1.09 0.73
CA LEU A 5 -6.29 -0.22 1.35
C LEU A 5 -6.06 -0.16 2.87
N GLY A 6 -7.01 -0.70 3.62
CA GLY A 6 -7.04 -0.61 5.08
C GLY A 6 -7.68 0.66 5.64
N TYR A 7 -8.02 1.64 4.80
CA TYR A 7 -8.65 2.91 5.20
C TYR A 7 -10.05 3.11 4.61
N VAL A 8 -10.55 2.15 3.86
CA VAL A 8 -11.92 2.07 3.34
C VAL A 8 -12.66 0.92 3.98
N ASP A 9 -13.99 0.96 3.90
CA ASP A 9 -14.82 -0.16 4.32
C ASP A 9 -14.52 -1.40 3.50
N THR A 10 -14.70 -2.56 4.12
CA THR A 10 -14.67 -3.87 3.47
C THR A 10 -16.07 -4.47 3.42
N LYS A 11 -16.17 -5.72 3.00
CA LYS A 11 -17.46 -6.43 3.01
C LYS A 11 -18.00 -6.62 4.43
N ASN A 12 -17.12 -6.97 5.37
CA ASN A 12 -17.52 -7.37 6.72
C ASN A 12 -17.26 -6.31 7.80
N TYR A 13 -16.44 -5.30 7.51
CA TYR A 13 -16.03 -4.28 8.48
C TYR A 13 -16.14 -2.88 7.90
N THR A 14 -16.60 -1.93 8.72
CA THR A 14 -16.31 -0.52 8.47
C THR A 14 -14.81 -0.27 8.67
N TYR A 15 -14.26 0.78 8.07
CA TYR A 15 -12.82 1.10 8.23
C TYR A 15 -12.42 1.31 9.69
N GLY A 16 -13.31 1.88 10.51
CA GLY A 16 -13.07 2.06 11.94
C GLY A 16 -13.05 0.73 12.70
N GLN A 17 -13.96 -0.20 12.39
CA GLN A 17 -13.95 -1.55 12.97
C GLN A 17 -12.71 -2.33 12.52
N LEU A 18 -12.37 -2.27 11.22
CA LEU A 18 -11.18 -2.90 10.68
C LEU A 18 -9.90 -2.43 11.38
N PHE A 19 -9.78 -1.12 11.59
CA PHE A 19 -8.66 -0.50 12.29
C PHE A 19 -8.58 -0.99 13.75
N ASN A 20 -9.69 -0.96 14.47
CA ASN A 20 -9.75 -1.36 15.88
C ASN A 20 -9.43 -2.86 16.06
N GLU A 21 -10.05 -3.74 15.25
CA GLU A 21 -9.80 -5.19 15.31
C GLU A 21 -8.36 -5.53 14.97
N THR A 22 -7.82 -4.90 13.92
CA THR A 22 -6.42 -5.12 13.52
C THR A 22 -5.46 -4.70 14.63
N ASN A 23 -5.65 -3.52 15.21
CA ASN A 23 -4.74 -3.02 16.26
C ASN A 23 -4.90 -3.76 17.60
N ALA A 24 -6.08 -4.24 17.93
CA ALA A 24 -6.31 -5.00 19.16
C ALA A 24 -5.66 -6.38 19.16
N ARG A 25 -5.53 -7.01 17.98
CA ARG A 25 -5.15 -8.43 17.86
C ARG A 25 -3.83 -8.66 17.11
N THR A 26 -3.30 -7.63 16.46
CA THR A 26 -2.05 -7.72 15.68
C THR A 26 -1.13 -6.56 15.99
N GLY A 27 0.10 -6.62 15.49
CA GLY A 27 1.01 -5.48 15.50
C GLY A 27 0.82 -4.53 14.30
N GLY A 28 -0.36 -4.60 13.65
CA GLY A 28 -0.73 -3.77 12.51
C GLY A 28 -0.57 -4.48 11.16
N ILE A 29 -1.38 -4.04 10.19
CA ILE A 29 -1.29 -4.43 8.78
C ILE A 29 -1.03 -3.16 7.96
N GLN A 30 -0.08 -3.22 7.04
CA GLN A 30 0.32 -2.08 6.21
C GLN A 30 0.44 -2.49 4.75
N CYS A 31 -0.10 -1.68 3.86
CA CYS A 31 0.12 -1.79 2.42
C CYS A 31 1.20 -0.80 1.98
N GLY A 32 2.06 -1.22 1.06
CA GLY A 32 3.17 -0.41 0.58
C GLY A 32 3.58 -0.76 -0.84
N ILE A 33 4.54 -0.01 -1.35
CA ILE A 33 5.27 -0.33 -2.56
C ILE A 33 6.74 -0.29 -2.21
N ASP A 34 7.43 -1.40 -2.44
CA ASP A 34 8.86 -1.51 -2.28
C ASP A 34 9.55 -1.48 -3.63
N VAL A 35 10.70 -0.84 -3.67
CA VAL A 35 11.55 -0.74 -4.85
C VAL A 35 12.88 -1.40 -4.51
N PHE A 36 13.26 -2.39 -5.30
CA PHE A 36 14.51 -3.14 -5.13
C PHE A 36 15.39 -2.92 -6.34
N ASP A 37 16.60 -2.47 -6.12
CA ASP A 37 17.64 -2.44 -7.12
C ASP A 37 18.11 -3.86 -7.48
N LYS A 38 18.60 -4.02 -8.67
CA LYS A 38 19.17 -5.27 -9.12
C LYS A 38 20.69 -5.24 -8.91
N ALA A 39 21.20 -6.20 -8.12
CA ALA A 39 22.62 -6.34 -7.95
C ALA A 39 23.33 -6.43 -9.32
N ASN A 40 24.36 -5.64 -9.56
CA ASN A 40 25.15 -5.57 -10.79
C ASN A 40 24.47 -4.91 -12.01
N ASP A 41 23.32 -4.25 -11.83
CA ASP A 41 22.68 -3.50 -12.91
C ASP A 41 21.98 -2.25 -12.33
N PRO A 42 22.66 -1.10 -12.27
CA PRO A 42 22.15 0.12 -11.64
C PRO A 42 20.95 0.75 -12.36
N GLU A 43 20.70 0.37 -13.63
CA GLU A 43 19.57 0.84 -14.41
C GLU A 43 18.31 -0.02 -14.21
N ALA A 44 18.46 -1.25 -13.68
CA ALA A 44 17.36 -2.18 -13.48
C ALA A 44 16.89 -2.21 -12.03
N PHE A 45 15.59 -2.07 -11.84
CA PHE A 45 14.95 -2.22 -10.54
C PHE A 45 13.64 -3.01 -10.66
N ARG A 46 13.16 -3.51 -9.54
CA ARG A 46 11.87 -4.20 -9.44
C ARG A 46 10.99 -3.49 -8.42
N THR A 47 9.75 -3.26 -8.78
CA THR A 47 8.72 -2.74 -7.88
C THR A 47 7.81 -3.86 -7.43
N MET A 48 7.43 -3.85 -6.17
CA MET A 48 6.51 -4.83 -5.60
C MET A 48 5.48 -4.13 -4.74
N PHE A 49 4.21 -4.41 -4.99
CA PHE A 49 3.17 -4.08 -4.01
C PHE A 49 3.28 -5.06 -2.85
N THR A 50 3.31 -4.54 -1.64
CA THR A 50 3.50 -5.34 -0.43
C THR A 50 2.35 -5.14 0.53
N ILE A 51 1.89 -6.23 1.13
CA ILE A 51 1.10 -6.20 2.35
C ILE A 51 1.91 -6.85 3.45
N ARG A 52 2.10 -6.12 4.54
CA ARG A 52 2.92 -6.56 5.67
C ARG A 52 2.09 -6.57 6.93
N GLY A 53 2.29 -7.57 7.76
CA GLY A 53 1.67 -7.62 9.07
C GLY A 53 2.54 -8.39 10.05
N LYS A 54 2.33 -8.15 11.32
CA LYS A 54 2.96 -8.90 12.42
C LYS A 54 1.92 -9.27 13.45
N ALA A 55 2.01 -10.47 13.97
CA ALA A 55 1.11 -10.97 15.01
C ALA A 55 1.81 -12.00 15.88
N LEU A 56 1.25 -12.26 17.05
CA LEU A 56 1.59 -13.44 17.83
C LEU A 56 1.14 -14.70 17.10
N TYR A 57 1.75 -15.84 17.35
CA TYR A 57 1.40 -17.12 16.72
C TYR A 57 -0.08 -17.47 16.88
N SER A 58 -0.63 -17.22 18.06
CA SER A 58 -2.06 -17.43 18.34
C SER A 58 -3.00 -16.55 17.52
N GLN A 59 -2.51 -15.49 16.89
CA GLN A 59 -3.28 -14.55 16.07
C GLN A 59 -2.91 -14.61 14.57
N MET A 60 -2.14 -15.62 14.16
CA MET A 60 -1.70 -15.75 12.78
C MET A 60 -2.88 -15.94 11.81
N ASP A 61 -3.83 -16.82 12.16
CA ASP A 61 -5.03 -17.04 11.35
C ASP A 61 -5.83 -15.74 11.16
N PHE A 62 -6.01 -14.99 12.25
CA PHE A 62 -6.68 -13.70 12.19
C PHE A 62 -5.93 -12.68 11.31
N LEU A 63 -4.59 -12.63 11.41
CA LEU A 63 -3.77 -11.75 10.58
C LEU A 63 -4.00 -12.01 9.09
N PHE A 64 -3.94 -13.27 8.67
CA PHE A 64 -4.15 -13.65 7.27
C PHE A 64 -5.59 -13.42 6.82
N GLN A 65 -6.58 -13.68 7.69
CA GLN A 65 -7.98 -13.36 7.42
C GLN A 65 -8.19 -11.86 7.17
N MET A 66 -7.56 -10.99 7.96
CA MET A 66 -7.65 -9.54 7.77
C MET A 66 -6.92 -9.08 6.51
N MET A 67 -5.78 -9.67 6.17
CA MET A 67 -5.10 -9.40 4.90
C MET A 67 -5.98 -9.79 3.70
N GLU A 68 -6.61 -10.95 3.75
CA GLU A 68 -7.55 -11.41 2.72
C GLU A 68 -8.77 -10.46 2.61
N GLU A 69 -9.34 -10.06 3.72
CA GLU A 69 -10.45 -9.10 3.77
C GLU A 69 -10.07 -7.78 3.10
N ILE A 70 -8.90 -7.21 3.45
CA ILE A 70 -8.39 -5.96 2.87
C ILE A 70 -8.15 -6.11 1.37
N LEU A 71 -7.53 -7.19 0.94
CA LEU A 71 -7.15 -7.37 -0.47
C LEU A 71 -8.36 -7.70 -1.37
N ASN A 72 -9.31 -8.49 -0.88
CA ASN A 72 -10.36 -9.03 -1.74
C ASN A 72 -11.71 -8.31 -1.62
N THR A 73 -11.95 -7.57 -0.53
CA THR A 73 -13.28 -7.03 -0.24
C THR A 73 -13.34 -5.53 0.03
N SER A 74 -12.22 -4.80 -0.12
CA SER A 74 -12.18 -3.34 0.05
C SER A 74 -13.10 -2.63 -0.92
N LYS A 75 -13.95 -1.73 -0.40
CA LYS A 75 -14.91 -0.95 -1.19
C LYS A 75 -14.25 0.29 -1.77
N LEU A 76 -13.62 0.13 -2.93
CA LEU A 76 -12.91 1.20 -3.64
C LEU A 76 -13.84 2.20 -4.34
N SER A 77 -15.17 1.97 -4.33
CA SER A 77 -16.16 2.83 -4.97
C SER A 77 -16.74 3.92 -4.07
N ASP A 78 -16.38 3.96 -2.78
CA ASP A 78 -16.82 5.03 -1.88
C ASP A 78 -16.07 6.33 -2.16
N THR A 79 -16.61 7.12 -3.09
CA THR A 79 -15.99 8.38 -3.52
C THR A 79 -15.89 9.42 -2.41
N ARG A 80 -16.83 9.43 -1.44
CA ARG A 80 -16.75 10.33 -0.29
C ARG A 80 -15.50 10.00 0.53
N ARG A 81 -15.34 8.72 0.89
CA ARG A 81 -14.20 8.27 1.67
C ARG A 81 -12.87 8.45 0.93
N LEU A 82 -12.86 8.22 -0.39
CA LEU A 82 -11.67 8.46 -1.21
C LEU A 82 -11.26 9.94 -1.19
N GLY A 83 -12.20 10.87 -1.27
CA GLY A 83 -11.91 12.31 -1.16
C GLY A 83 -11.29 12.68 0.18
N GLU A 84 -11.81 12.15 1.29
CA GLU A 84 -11.26 12.34 2.63
C GLU A 84 -9.81 11.82 2.71
N ILE A 85 -9.56 10.61 2.19
CA ILE A 85 -8.22 9.99 2.17
C ILE A 85 -7.23 10.82 1.34
N ILE A 86 -7.64 11.30 0.15
CA ILE A 86 -6.77 12.12 -0.72
C ILE A 86 -6.39 13.43 -0.03
N GLY A 87 -7.35 14.11 0.60
CA GLY A 87 -7.09 15.34 1.37
C GLY A 87 -6.13 15.10 2.55
N GLU A 88 -6.28 13.97 3.24
CA GLU A 88 -5.37 13.58 4.32
C GLU A 88 -3.95 13.27 3.82
N ILE A 89 -3.83 12.55 2.70
CA ILE A 89 -2.52 12.26 2.08
C ILE A 89 -1.83 13.57 1.66
N ARG A 90 -2.57 14.49 1.03
CA ARG A 90 -2.06 15.79 0.62
C ARG A 90 -1.56 16.60 1.82
N SER A 91 -2.33 16.66 2.90
CA SER A 91 -1.97 17.40 4.11
C SER A 91 -0.71 16.81 4.78
N ARG A 92 -0.63 15.49 4.89
CA ARG A 92 0.57 14.80 5.40
C ARG A 92 1.79 15.02 4.48
N GLY A 93 1.59 14.97 3.17
CA GLY A 93 2.64 15.23 2.18
C GLY A 93 3.21 16.64 2.32
N GLN A 94 2.36 17.65 2.47
CA GLN A 94 2.78 19.03 2.69
C GLN A 94 3.61 19.18 3.99
N ALA A 95 3.15 18.59 5.08
CA ALA A 95 3.88 18.59 6.34
C ALA A 95 5.25 17.90 6.22
N SER A 96 5.32 16.80 5.49
CA SER A 96 6.57 16.08 5.23
C SER A 96 7.56 16.88 4.38
N LEU A 97 7.08 17.56 3.34
CA LEU A 97 7.92 18.42 2.50
C LEU A 97 8.54 19.58 3.32
N ILE A 98 7.80 20.13 4.27
CA ILE A 98 8.29 21.20 5.17
C ILE A 98 9.26 20.62 6.20
N GLY A 99 8.88 19.52 6.87
CA GLY A 99 9.64 18.94 7.99
C GLY A 99 10.91 18.19 7.57
N ALA A 100 10.92 17.60 6.37
CA ALA A 100 12.00 16.79 5.84
C ALA A 100 12.49 17.26 4.45
N GLY A 101 12.51 18.56 4.23
CA GLY A 101 12.87 19.18 2.94
C GLY A 101 14.23 18.73 2.39
N HIS A 102 15.22 18.49 3.26
CA HIS A 102 16.53 17.97 2.87
C HIS A 102 16.46 16.57 2.25
N GLN A 103 15.63 15.66 2.79
CA GLN A 103 15.44 14.32 2.24
C GLN A 103 14.72 14.39 0.89
N THR A 104 13.72 15.24 0.78
CA THR A 104 12.99 15.48 -0.47
C THR A 104 13.92 16.05 -1.55
N ALA A 105 14.82 16.99 -1.20
CA ALA A 105 15.79 17.55 -2.12
C ALA A 105 16.81 16.51 -2.60
N VAL A 106 17.29 15.64 -1.72
CA VAL A 106 18.19 14.52 -2.07
C VAL A 106 17.52 13.56 -3.05
N LEU A 107 16.29 13.12 -2.75
CA LEU A 107 15.55 12.22 -3.63
C LEU A 107 15.32 12.86 -5.01
N ARG A 108 14.88 14.11 -5.04
CA ARG A 108 14.65 14.85 -6.28
C ARG A 108 15.92 15.04 -7.09
N SER A 109 17.05 15.29 -6.43
CA SER A 109 18.37 15.39 -7.09
C SER A 109 18.80 14.05 -7.70
N ALA A 110 18.63 12.97 -6.96
CA ALA A 110 18.97 11.62 -7.44
C ALA A 110 18.10 11.19 -8.63
N ALA A 111 16.86 11.65 -8.71
CA ALA A 111 15.94 11.35 -9.81
C ALA A 111 16.42 11.82 -11.19
N TYR A 112 17.34 12.78 -11.25
CA TYR A 112 17.94 13.19 -12.54
C TYR A 112 19.01 12.23 -13.08
N GLY A 113 19.52 11.33 -12.26
CA GLY A 113 20.60 10.41 -12.62
C GLY A 113 20.31 8.94 -12.41
N SER A 114 19.10 8.57 -11.94
CA SER A 114 18.75 7.18 -11.66
C SER A 114 17.26 6.93 -11.94
N PRO A 115 16.93 5.98 -12.83
CA PRO A 115 15.53 5.58 -13.10
C PRO A 115 14.81 5.09 -11.85
N MET A 116 15.50 4.39 -10.97
CA MET A 116 14.93 3.96 -9.69
C MET A 116 14.58 5.16 -8.79
N ALA A 117 15.44 6.15 -8.68
CA ALA A 117 15.20 7.34 -7.88
C ALA A 117 14.09 8.22 -8.49
N GLU A 118 13.98 8.30 -9.81
CA GLU A 118 12.86 8.94 -10.51
C GLU A 118 11.52 8.27 -10.11
N TYR A 119 11.48 6.95 -10.20
CA TYR A 119 10.30 6.18 -9.77
C TYR A 119 9.98 6.40 -8.29
N GLN A 120 10.98 6.46 -7.41
CA GLN A 120 10.78 6.74 -5.99
C GLN A 120 10.25 8.17 -5.75
N ASP A 121 10.71 9.17 -6.51
CA ASP A 121 10.19 10.55 -6.42
C ASP A 121 8.71 10.61 -6.83
N GLU A 122 8.31 9.89 -7.87
CA GLU A 122 6.92 9.76 -8.29
C GLU A 122 6.05 9.00 -7.28
N MET A 123 6.64 8.15 -6.46
CA MET A 123 5.92 7.33 -5.48
C MET A 123 5.86 7.92 -4.08
N ALA A 124 6.78 8.82 -3.72
CA ALA A 124 6.89 9.34 -2.35
C ALA A 124 7.49 10.76 -2.24
N GLY A 125 8.03 11.31 -3.34
CA GLY A 125 8.69 12.63 -3.35
C GLY A 125 7.80 13.77 -3.85
N VAL A 126 8.43 14.73 -4.49
CA VAL A 126 7.76 15.93 -5.04
C VAL A 126 6.79 15.55 -6.17
N GLY A 127 7.15 14.58 -7.00
CA GLY A 127 6.30 14.06 -8.07
C GLY A 127 4.98 13.54 -7.50
N TYR A 128 5.07 12.70 -6.48
CA TYR A 128 3.91 12.16 -5.77
C TYR A 128 3.03 13.26 -5.15
N TYR A 129 3.63 14.23 -4.47
CA TYR A 129 2.88 15.32 -3.85
C TYR A 129 2.09 16.13 -4.89
N LYS A 130 2.70 16.50 -6.00
CA LYS A 130 2.03 17.22 -7.10
C LYS A 130 0.88 16.43 -7.70
N PHE A 131 1.07 15.13 -7.88
CA PHE A 131 0.01 14.23 -8.37
C PHE A 131 -1.19 14.22 -7.42
N ILE A 132 -0.95 14.07 -6.11
CA ILE A 132 -2.02 14.07 -5.09
C ILE A 132 -2.70 15.44 -5.00
N GLU A 133 -1.96 16.53 -5.11
CA GLU A 133 -2.51 17.88 -5.13
C GLU A 133 -3.44 18.10 -6.35
N ASP A 134 -3.06 17.60 -7.53
CA ASP A 134 -3.91 17.64 -8.72
C ASP A 134 -5.18 16.78 -8.56
N LEU A 135 -5.05 15.58 -7.99
CA LEU A 135 -6.20 14.74 -7.69
C LEU A 135 -7.17 15.38 -6.71
N GLU A 136 -6.68 16.05 -5.66
CA GLU A 136 -7.54 16.75 -4.70
C GLU A 136 -8.29 17.91 -5.36
N LYS A 137 -7.58 18.77 -6.12
CA LYS A 137 -8.17 19.92 -6.81
C LYS A 137 -9.26 19.53 -7.80
N ASN A 138 -9.05 18.44 -8.52
CA ASN A 138 -9.93 17.99 -9.61
C ASN A 138 -10.78 16.78 -9.19
N PHE A 139 -10.90 16.50 -7.88
CA PHE A 139 -11.51 15.27 -7.40
C PHE A 139 -12.93 15.06 -7.90
N GLN A 140 -13.78 16.10 -7.89
CA GLN A 140 -15.19 15.98 -8.30
C GLN A 140 -15.34 15.59 -9.77
N GLU A 141 -14.44 16.02 -10.62
CA GLU A 141 -14.43 15.72 -12.05
C GLU A 141 -13.82 14.36 -12.34
N LYS A 142 -12.78 13.94 -11.56
CA LYS A 142 -11.99 12.74 -11.79
C LYS A 142 -12.39 11.54 -10.93
N LYS A 143 -13.38 11.65 -10.04
CA LYS A 143 -13.70 10.60 -9.04
C LYS A 143 -13.97 9.24 -9.67
N ASP A 144 -14.68 9.19 -10.80
CA ASP A 144 -15.01 7.92 -11.46
C ASP A 144 -13.78 7.32 -12.15
N GLU A 145 -12.88 8.15 -12.69
CA GLU A 145 -11.59 7.74 -13.24
C GLU A 145 -10.68 7.19 -12.13
N ILE A 146 -10.65 7.85 -10.96
CA ILE A 146 -9.88 7.41 -9.79
C ILE A 146 -10.38 6.04 -9.33
N VAL A 147 -11.69 5.84 -9.21
CA VAL A 147 -12.28 4.54 -8.83
C VAL A 147 -11.89 3.46 -9.84
N ALA A 148 -12.07 3.72 -11.14
CA ALA A 148 -11.69 2.77 -12.18
C ALA A 148 -10.20 2.44 -12.16
N GLY A 149 -9.33 3.45 -11.97
CA GLY A 149 -7.89 3.26 -11.85
C GLY A 149 -7.50 2.42 -10.64
N LEU A 150 -8.14 2.61 -9.47
CA LEU A 150 -7.91 1.80 -8.28
C LEU A 150 -8.35 0.34 -8.49
N GLN A 151 -9.51 0.12 -9.11
CA GLN A 151 -10.03 -1.22 -9.40
C GLN A 151 -9.15 -1.96 -10.41
N ASN A 152 -8.71 -1.29 -11.47
CA ASN A 152 -7.80 -1.85 -12.46
C ASN A 152 -6.44 -2.21 -11.82
N ALA A 153 -5.89 -1.32 -10.99
CA ALA A 153 -4.65 -1.58 -10.27
C ALA A 153 -4.77 -2.79 -9.34
N MET A 154 -5.91 -2.96 -8.65
CA MET A 154 -6.16 -4.15 -7.82
C MET A 154 -6.17 -5.43 -8.67
N ALA A 155 -6.87 -5.42 -9.81
CA ALA A 155 -6.97 -6.58 -10.68
C ALA A 155 -5.60 -7.01 -11.26
N GLU A 156 -4.73 -6.04 -11.58
CA GLU A 156 -3.39 -6.31 -12.10
C GLU A 156 -2.40 -6.76 -11.02
N ILE A 157 -2.51 -6.23 -9.80
CA ILE A 157 -1.58 -6.51 -8.70
C ILE A 157 -1.89 -7.87 -8.06
N ILE A 158 -3.18 -8.17 -7.80
CA ILE A 158 -3.58 -9.41 -7.14
C ILE A 158 -3.72 -10.54 -8.17
N ARG A 159 -2.57 -11.10 -8.54
CA ARG A 159 -2.49 -12.22 -9.49
C ARG A 159 -1.78 -13.41 -8.85
N LYS A 160 -2.31 -14.61 -9.07
CA LYS A 160 -1.78 -15.88 -8.52
C LYS A 160 -0.33 -16.15 -8.94
N ASP A 161 0.04 -15.76 -10.13
CA ASP A 161 1.33 -16.06 -10.77
C ASP A 161 2.47 -15.13 -10.33
N SER A 162 2.14 -13.99 -9.68
CA SER A 162 3.12 -12.98 -9.25
C SER A 162 3.20 -12.82 -7.72
N PHE A 163 2.73 -13.81 -6.97
CA PHE A 163 2.65 -13.73 -5.51
C PHE A 163 3.89 -14.32 -4.83
N MET A 164 4.52 -13.55 -3.96
CA MET A 164 5.65 -13.98 -3.14
C MET A 164 5.32 -13.79 -1.65
N VAL A 165 5.66 -14.78 -0.82
CA VAL A 165 5.52 -14.71 0.63
C VAL A 165 6.91 -14.68 1.24
N SER A 166 7.16 -13.70 2.11
CA SER A 166 8.32 -13.64 2.99
C SER A 166 7.87 -13.76 4.43
N TYR A 167 8.48 -14.64 5.18
CA TYR A 167 8.16 -14.88 6.58
C TYR A 167 9.42 -14.78 7.45
N THR A 168 9.30 -14.05 8.54
CA THR A 168 10.32 -13.99 9.59
C THR A 168 9.66 -14.35 10.91
N GLY A 169 10.12 -15.43 11.53
CA GLY A 169 9.55 -15.95 12.76
C GLY A 169 10.14 -17.31 13.13
N GLU A 170 9.51 -18.04 14.03
CA GLU A 170 9.96 -19.35 14.46
C GLU A 170 9.75 -20.40 13.35
N ARG A 171 10.67 -21.34 13.25
CA ARG A 171 10.67 -22.38 12.24
C ARG A 171 9.41 -23.26 12.28
N GLU A 172 8.90 -23.48 13.47
CA GLU A 172 7.71 -24.32 13.71
C GLU A 172 6.44 -23.77 13.05
N SER A 173 6.35 -22.45 12.85
CA SER A 173 5.20 -21.81 12.23
C SER A 173 5.25 -21.70 10.70
N VAL A 174 6.33 -22.19 10.07
CA VAL A 174 6.47 -22.10 8.59
C VAL A 174 5.37 -22.86 7.86
N GLU A 175 4.98 -24.04 8.32
CA GLU A 175 3.92 -24.84 7.68
C GLU A 175 2.54 -24.17 7.83
N GLN A 176 2.25 -23.54 8.97
CA GLN A 176 1.04 -22.75 9.15
C GLN A 176 1.01 -21.58 8.16
N VAL A 177 2.10 -20.83 8.04
CA VAL A 177 2.21 -19.71 7.08
C VAL A 177 2.04 -20.15 5.65
N LYS A 178 2.62 -21.29 5.24
CA LYS A 178 2.41 -21.87 3.90
C LYS A 178 0.94 -22.18 3.63
N THR A 179 0.26 -22.78 4.59
CA THR A 179 -1.17 -23.11 4.49
C THR A 179 -2.02 -21.86 4.37
N LEU A 180 -1.83 -20.89 5.25
CA LEU A 180 -2.59 -19.64 5.29
C LEU A 180 -2.31 -18.77 4.05
N SER A 181 -1.07 -18.69 3.60
CA SER A 181 -0.72 -17.94 2.39
C SER A 181 -1.30 -18.56 1.11
N GLY A 182 -1.55 -19.86 1.11
CA GLY A 182 -2.27 -20.53 0.04
C GLY A 182 -3.70 -20.03 -0.15
N ALA A 183 -4.36 -19.61 0.92
CA ALA A 183 -5.70 -19.05 0.87
C ALA A 183 -5.74 -17.64 0.22
N LEU A 184 -4.69 -16.86 0.37
CA LEU A 184 -4.59 -15.53 -0.28
C LEU A 184 -4.47 -15.60 -1.81
N LYS A 185 -4.15 -16.78 -2.36
CA LYS A 185 -3.98 -17.00 -3.79
C LYS A 185 -5.28 -17.36 -4.53
N LYS A 186 -6.41 -17.28 -3.87
CA LYS A 186 -7.74 -17.55 -4.47
C LYS A 186 -8.29 -16.30 -5.13
#